data_a1ea6a1c7cb914f97fcc9d40b3b531c2
#
_entry.id   a1ea6a1c7cb914f97fcc9d40b3b531c2
#
_cell.length_a   1.000
_cell.length_b   1.000
_cell.length_c   1.000
_cell.angle_alpha   90.00
_cell.angle_beta   90.00
_cell.angle_gamma   90.00
#
_symmetry.space_group_name_H-M   'P 1'
#
loop_
_entity.id
_entity.type
_entity.pdbx_description
1 polymer ?
#
loop_
_entity_poly.entity_id
_entity_poly.type
_entity_poly.pdbx_seq_one_letter_code
_entity_poly.pdbx_strand_id
1 'polypeptide(L)'
;LLGITLCMFGCSDDDDDKSNTTSTVPFSLTASLEVRNDAATTPGMLQGNWNEGTKLAAMHSGLTGVKKSIFTLSSTSTDLFTGDISNKVKNDKEIAVFYPADAITANSSDTLTQQLSLANQDGTLAGVANYDYSWALCKVNMTAQSGSGSCEMKNLMTIGKFEFTTDGSTLLNDISRITVTATSGKLYSNATLKLKDGEFSNTTEGSFTIKNDAGLPGSAYISFFPSEAQLHFTLVTNAGNIYEASTTESITLEKGKYYASAALTCTPVAPAKVGDYYYSDGTYSTEMNEEKTCIGIVYALNDKNGNLDKTLTTSPYGRIVALTNARNKVRWASKSEDIEGLKNDTIINGTQQIGCLPYFNGTADSYFSDNAEEQIKGTTINTETGLITAWPSEGILSDFNGATNTSYINKSTSTYPAGSYCYQYSKPGKGAGEWYLPAVGELALLWE
;
A
#
# COMPACT_ATOMS: atom_id res chain seq x y z
N LEU A 1 17.22 -9.87 67.10
CA LEU A 1 16.72 -8.69 67.81
C LEU A 1 15.89 -7.89 66.82
N LEU A 2 14.66 -8.08 66.71
CA LEU A 2 13.45 -7.53 67.38
C LEU A 2 13.38 -6.00 67.26
N GLY A 3 12.35 -5.52 66.60
CA GLY A 3 11.93 -4.14 66.51
C GLY A 3 10.69 -3.97 65.68
N ILE A 4 9.55 -4.45 66.18
CA ILE A 4 8.21 -4.12 65.68
C ILE A 4 7.90 -2.70 66.16
N THR A 5 7.47 -1.83 65.26
CA THR A 5 6.71 -0.65 65.62
C THR A 5 5.50 -0.51 64.72
N LEU A 6 4.37 -0.84 65.30
CA LEU A 6 3.01 -0.60 64.80
C LEU A 6 2.66 0.86 65.12
N CYS A 7 2.27 1.63 64.15
CA CYS A 7 1.51 2.87 64.36
C CYS A 7 0.29 2.87 63.48
N MET A 8 -0.83 2.61 64.10
CA MET A 8 -2.17 2.96 63.63
C MET A 8 -2.37 4.46 63.85
N PHE A 9 -3.01 5.08 62.91
CA PHE A 9 -4.14 6.02 63.03
C PHE A 9 -4.20 6.94 61.83
N GLY A 10 -5.35 7.02 61.25
CA GLY A 10 -5.80 8.08 60.40
C GLY A 10 -6.80 7.63 59.39
N CYS A 11 -8.04 7.36 59.80
CA CYS A 11 -9.19 7.52 58.89
C CYS A 11 -9.28 8.99 58.50
N SER A 12 -9.33 9.28 57.22
CA SER A 12 -10.12 10.38 56.71
C SER A 12 -10.53 10.03 55.27
N ASP A 13 -11.80 9.95 55.18
CA ASP A 13 -12.77 10.23 54.15
C ASP A 13 -12.34 10.26 52.68
N ASP A 14 -13.11 9.48 51.93
CA ASP A 14 -13.69 9.73 50.63
C ASP A 14 -12.90 10.67 49.69
N ASP A 15 -12.07 10.02 48.88
CA ASP A 15 -11.94 10.44 47.49
C ASP A 15 -12.11 9.19 46.64
N ASP A 16 -13.24 9.18 45.95
CA ASP A 16 -13.57 8.29 44.84
C ASP A 16 -12.53 8.45 43.72
N ASP A 17 -11.33 8.00 43.93
CA ASP A 17 -10.35 7.79 42.91
C ASP A 17 -10.77 6.55 42.10
N LYS A 18 -11.79 6.74 41.27
CA LYS A 18 -12.11 5.78 40.20
C LYS A 18 -10.88 5.64 39.34
N SER A 19 -10.00 4.73 39.78
CA SER A 19 -8.92 4.26 38.93
C SER A 19 -9.57 3.69 37.66
N ASN A 20 -9.48 4.47 36.60
CA ASN A 20 -10.02 4.19 35.27
C ASN A 20 -9.19 3.12 34.55
N THR A 21 -8.75 2.07 35.31
CA THR A 21 -8.02 0.94 34.78
C THR A 21 -9.00 0.04 34.06
N THR A 22 -8.92 0.01 32.74
CA THR A 22 -9.54 -1.02 31.92
C THR A 22 -8.89 -2.35 32.27
N SER A 23 -9.55 -3.13 33.15
CA SER A 23 -9.14 -4.52 33.35
C SER A 23 -9.63 -5.37 32.19
N THR A 24 -8.82 -6.34 31.80
CA THR A 24 -9.20 -7.34 30.80
C THR A 24 -9.61 -8.64 31.52
N VAL A 25 -10.37 -9.47 30.83
CA VAL A 25 -10.75 -10.82 31.27
C VAL A 25 -10.42 -11.83 30.17
N PRO A 26 -10.06 -13.07 30.52
CA PRO A 26 -9.87 -14.15 29.55
C PRO A 26 -11.10 -14.33 28.65
N PHE A 27 -10.88 -14.54 27.38
CA PHE A 27 -11.93 -14.76 26.39
C PHE A 27 -11.60 -15.95 25.49
N SER A 28 -12.61 -16.78 25.25
CA SER A 28 -12.56 -17.94 24.35
C SER A 28 -13.47 -17.68 23.15
N LEU A 29 -12.93 -17.70 21.95
CA LEU A 29 -13.65 -17.50 20.70
C LEU A 29 -13.58 -18.77 19.85
N THR A 30 -14.72 -19.38 19.54
CA THR A 30 -14.80 -20.40 18.49
C THR A 30 -15.14 -19.70 17.18
N ALA A 31 -14.19 -19.69 16.24
CA ALA A 31 -14.35 -19.00 14.95
C ALA A 31 -14.05 -19.97 13.80
N SER A 32 -15.10 -20.52 13.20
CA SER A 32 -14.96 -21.28 11.95
C SER A 32 -14.77 -20.34 10.76
N LEU A 33 -14.11 -20.82 9.70
CA LEU A 33 -13.97 -20.08 8.47
C LEU A 33 -14.94 -20.63 7.40
N GLU A 34 -15.63 -19.75 6.71
CA GLU A 34 -16.49 -20.11 5.58
C GLU A 34 -15.72 -20.88 4.51
N VAL A 35 -16.25 -22.02 4.09
CA VAL A 35 -15.66 -22.83 3.01
C VAL A 35 -15.94 -22.16 1.67
N ARG A 36 -14.89 -22.01 0.86
CA ARG A 36 -15.04 -21.48 -0.50
C ARG A 36 -15.79 -22.47 -1.38
N ASN A 37 -16.65 -21.97 -2.28
CA ASN A 37 -17.60 -22.79 -3.02
C ASN A 37 -16.99 -23.77 -4.04
N ASP A 38 -15.71 -23.68 -4.30
CA ASP A 38 -15.01 -24.61 -5.18
C ASP A 38 -13.92 -25.38 -4.42
N ALA A 39 -14.38 -26.18 -3.45
CA ALA A 39 -13.49 -26.95 -2.58
C ALA A 39 -12.61 -27.95 -3.35
N ALA A 40 -13.04 -28.45 -4.51
CA ALA A 40 -12.29 -29.43 -5.29
C ALA A 40 -11.00 -28.86 -5.91
N THR A 41 -11.00 -27.59 -6.28
CA THR A 41 -9.87 -26.90 -6.91
C THR A 41 -9.17 -25.93 -5.95
N THR A 42 -9.80 -25.58 -4.82
CA THR A 42 -9.25 -24.67 -3.82
C THR A 42 -8.11 -25.35 -3.05
N PRO A 43 -6.89 -24.76 -3.01
CA PRO A 43 -5.80 -25.27 -2.18
C PRO A 43 -6.18 -25.43 -0.72
N GLY A 44 -5.67 -26.47 -0.05
CA GLY A 44 -6.04 -26.81 1.34
C GLY A 44 -5.93 -25.67 2.34
N MET A 45 -4.94 -24.78 2.19
CA MET A 45 -4.80 -23.59 3.05
C MET A 45 -5.91 -22.52 2.84
N LEU A 46 -6.70 -22.61 1.77
CA LEU A 46 -7.80 -21.70 1.47
C LEU A 46 -9.18 -22.38 1.65
N GLN A 47 -9.21 -23.64 2.13
CA GLN A 47 -10.43 -24.45 2.28
C GLN A 47 -11.21 -24.23 3.58
N GLY A 48 -10.95 -23.20 4.33
CA GLY A 48 -11.66 -22.90 5.57
C GLY A 48 -11.03 -23.51 6.81
N ASN A 49 -9.75 -23.86 6.77
CA ASN A 49 -8.99 -24.33 7.91
C ASN A 49 -8.02 -23.24 8.39
N TRP A 50 -7.94 -23.09 9.71
CA TRP A 50 -6.97 -22.22 10.33
C TRP A 50 -5.59 -22.88 10.42
N ASN A 51 -4.54 -22.12 10.15
CA ASN A 51 -3.17 -22.55 10.35
C ASN A 51 -2.70 -22.27 11.79
N GLU A 52 -1.79 -23.07 12.31
CA GLU A 52 -1.15 -22.81 13.60
C GLU A 52 -0.58 -21.39 13.65
N GLY A 53 -0.76 -20.71 14.78
CA GLY A 53 -0.32 -19.33 14.97
C GLY A 53 -1.23 -18.25 14.39
N THR A 54 -2.34 -18.61 13.73
CA THR A 54 -3.33 -17.65 13.24
C THR A 54 -3.83 -16.73 14.37
N LYS A 55 -3.96 -15.43 14.03
CA LYS A 55 -4.47 -14.41 14.95
C LYS A 55 -5.67 -13.71 14.34
N LEU A 56 -6.68 -13.50 15.18
CA LEU A 56 -7.87 -12.70 14.88
C LEU A 56 -7.84 -11.40 15.67
N ALA A 57 -8.29 -10.30 15.06
CA ALA A 57 -8.54 -9.05 15.73
C ALA A 57 -10.03 -8.96 16.10
N ALA A 58 -10.34 -8.70 17.35
CA ALA A 58 -11.70 -8.39 17.78
C ALA A 58 -11.80 -6.90 18.11
N MET A 59 -12.71 -6.21 17.43
CA MET A 59 -12.99 -4.80 17.62
C MET A 59 -14.26 -4.63 18.44
N HIS A 60 -14.16 -3.91 19.54
CA HIS A 60 -15.25 -3.73 20.48
C HIS A 60 -15.24 -2.33 21.10
N SER A 61 -16.36 -1.92 21.69
CA SER A 61 -16.44 -0.64 22.40
C SER A 61 -15.60 -0.70 23.68
N GLY A 62 -14.82 0.34 23.92
CA GLY A 62 -14.09 0.58 25.15
C GLY A 62 -14.71 1.77 25.93
N LEU A 63 -14.07 2.18 27.04
CA LEU A 63 -14.47 3.39 27.76
C LEU A 63 -14.25 4.65 26.94
N THR A 64 -13.22 4.66 26.13
CA THR A 64 -12.84 5.79 25.26
C THR A 64 -12.65 5.27 23.84
N GLY A 65 -13.74 5.16 23.07
CA GLY A 65 -13.70 4.72 21.68
C GLY A 65 -13.56 3.21 21.49
N VAL A 66 -13.15 2.82 20.28
CA VAL A 66 -13.01 1.43 19.86
C VAL A 66 -11.67 0.85 20.32
N LYS A 67 -11.69 -0.35 20.85
CA LYS A 67 -10.52 -1.12 21.30
C LYS A 67 -10.32 -2.36 20.44
N LYS A 68 -9.07 -2.75 20.25
CA LYS A 68 -8.65 -3.97 19.58
C LYS A 68 -8.16 -4.97 20.61
N SER A 69 -8.70 -6.19 20.56
CA SER A 69 -8.18 -7.37 21.25
C SER A 69 -7.66 -8.37 20.24
N ILE A 70 -6.61 -9.11 20.58
CA ILE A 70 -6.04 -10.15 19.71
C ILE A 70 -6.33 -11.50 20.33
N PHE A 71 -6.86 -12.41 19.52
CA PHE A 71 -7.08 -13.81 19.86
C PHE A 71 -6.17 -14.69 19.02
N THR A 72 -5.44 -15.59 19.67
CA THR A 72 -4.52 -16.52 18.98
C THR A 72 -5.14 -17.91 18.97
N LEU A 73 -5.03 -18.59 17.84
CA LEU A 73 -5.50 -19.97 17.68
C LEU A 73 -4.81 -20.87 18.69
N SER A 74 -5.58 -21.51 19.53
CA SER A 74 -5.12 -22.46 20.56
C SER A 74 -5.42 -23.91 20.21
N SER A 75 -6.38 -24.15 19.30
CA SER A 75 -6.70 -25.50 18.81
C SER A 75 -7.27 -25.43 17.39
N THR A 76 -6.60 -26.07 16.44
CA THR A 76 -7.06 -26.21 15.05
C THR A 76 -8.22 -27.18 14.90
N SER A 77 -8.34 -28.17 15.78
CA SER A 77 -9.43 -29.18 15.71
C SER A 77 -10.79 -28.65 16.15
N THR A 78 -10.81 -27.55 16.88
CA THR A 78 -12.03 -26.93 17.41
C THR A 78 -12.19 -25.46 17.02
N ASP A 79 -11.30 -24.94 16.16
CA ASP A 79 -11.26 -23.53 15.76
C ASP A 79 -11.29 -22.57 16.95
N LEU A 80 -10.64 -22.98 18.05
CA LEU A 80 -10.64 -22.25 19.30
C LEU A 80 -9.50 -21.24 19.35
N PHE A 81 -9.87 -19.99 19.55
CA PHE A 81 -8.95 -18.87 19.77
C PHE A 81 -9.06 -18.39 21.22
N THR A 82 -7.95 -18.02 21.81
CA THR A 82 -7.89 -17.49 23.18
C THR A 82 -7.14 -16.16 23.23
N GLY A 83 -7.53 -15.32 24.16
CA GLY A 83 -6.91 -14.00 24.39
C GLY A 83 -7.67 -13.27 25.49
N ASP A 84 -7.40 -11.98 25.62
CA ASP A 84 -8.03 -11.13 26.61
C ASP A 84 -8.92 -10.07 25.95
N ILE A 85 -10.06 -9.79 26.55
CA ILE A 85 -10.99 -8.74 26.13
C ILE A 85 -11.27 -7.78 27.27
N SER A 86 -11.63 -6.53 26.97
CA SER A 86 -12.03 -5.57 28.00
C SER A 86 -13.26 -6.05 28.79
N ASN A 87 -13.20 -5.99 30.11
CA ASN A 87 -14.33 -6.27 30.98
C ASN A 87 -15.52 -5.29 30.84
N LYS A 88 -15.33 -4.22 30.05
CA LYS A 88 -16.39 -3.24 29.69
C LYS A 88 -17.28 -3.71 28.55
N VAL A 89 -16.89 -4.77 27.84
CA VAL A 89 -17.77 -5.41 26.86
C VAL A 89 -18.94 -6.05 27.61
N LYS A 90 -20.15 -5.64 27.26
CA LYS A 90 -21.35 -6.11 27.93
C LYS A 90 -21.79 -7.44 27.34
N ASN A 91 -22.42 -8.26 28.22
CA ASN A 91 -23.06 -9.49 27.79
C ASN A 91 -24.07 -9.25 26.67
N ASP A 92 -24.25 -10.22 25.77
CA ASP A 92 -25.17 -10.19 24.63
C ASP A 92 -24.91 -9.07 23.60
N LYS A 93 -23.75 -8.42 23.65
CA LYS A 93 -23.31 -7.46 22.61
C LYS A 93 -22.55 -8.17 21.50
N GLU A 94 -22.48 -7.51 20.36
CA GLU A 94 -21.70 -7.96 19.22
C GLU A 94 -20.34 -7.27 19.20
N ILE A 95 -19.31 -8.05 18.84
CA ILE A 95 -17.98 -7.58 18.52
C ILE A 95 -17.69 -7.92 17.07
N ALA A 96 -16.95 -7.08 16.36
CA ALA A 96 -16.50 -7.37 15.01
C ALA A 96 -15.18 -8.16 15.08
N VAL A 97 -15.16 -9.34 14.49
CA VAL A 97 -13.97 -10.19 14.39
C VAL A 97 -13.44 -10.13 12.99
N PHE A 98 -12.12 -10.03 12.84
CA PHE A 98 -11.45 -9.83 11.57
C PHE A 98 -10.17 -10.66 11.45
N TYR A 99 -9.88 -11.13 10.23
CA TYR A 99 -8.65 -11.81 9.85
C TYR A 99 -8.05 -11.13 8.59
N PRO A 100 -6.73 -11.03 8.47
CA PRO A 100 -5.70 -11.25 9.50
C PRO A 100 -5.65 -10.09 10.52
N ALA A 101 -5.30 -10.41 11.75
CA ALA A 101 -5.30 -9.44 12.85
C ALA A 101 -4.43 -8.21 12.60
N ASP A 102 -3.32 -8.38 11.87
CA ASP A 102 -2.34 -7.32 11.63
C ASP A 102 -2.83 -6.28 10.60
N ALA A 103 -3.82 -6.62 9.77
CA ALA A 103 -4.45 -5.68 8.85
C ALA A 103 -5.35 -4.64 9.55
N ILE A 104 -5.70 -4.88 10.81
CA ILE A 104 -6.54 -3.97 11.60
C ILE A 104 -5.67 -3.09 12.48
N THR A 105 -5.78 -1.79 12.33
CA THR A 105 -5.21 -0.79 13.25
C THR A 105 -6.24 -0.40 14.30
N ALA A 106 -5.81 -0.22 15.56
CA ALA A 106 -6.68 0.30 16.60
C ALA A 106 -7.08 1.74 16.24
N ASN A 107 -8.38 1.99 16.16
CA ASN A 107 -8.92 3.31 15.81
C ASN A 107 -9.47 3.98 17.07
N SER A 108 -9.13 5.24 17.29
CA SER A 108 -9.65 6.04 18.40
C SER A 108 -11.00 6.72 18.10
N SER A 109 -11.49 6.59 16.86
CA SER A 109 -12.78 7.16 16.44
C SER A 109 -13.93 6.18 16.69
N ASP A 110 -15.14 6.71 16.86
CA ASP A 110 -16.36 5.91 17.01
C ASP A 110 -16.78 5.18 15.71
N THR A 111 -16.07 5.40 14.61
CA THR A 111 -16.33 4.75 13.33
C THR A 111 -15.54 3.46 13.24
N LEU A 112 -16.26 2.33 13.23
CA LEU A 112 -15.72 1.01 12.97
C LEU A 112 -15.44 0.83 11.47
N THR A 113 -14.36 1.46 10.99
CA THR A 113 -13.90 1.31 9.60
C THR A 113 -12.42 1.02 9.55
N GLN A 114 -11.99 0.22 8.58
CA GLN A 114 -10.60 -0.12 8.35
C GLN A 114 -10.24 0.07 6.88
N GLN A 115 -9.15 0.80 6.63
CA GLN A 115 -8.54 0.87 5.31
C GLN A 115 -7.77 -0.42 5.03
N LEU A 116 -8.05 -1.04 3.89
CA LEU A 116 -7.39 -2.24 3.41
C LEU A 116 -6.72 -1.95 2.07
N SER A 117 -5.58 -2.59 1.83
CA SER A 117 -4.78 -2.40 0.61
C SER A 117 -4.33 -3.75 0.06
N LEU A 118 -4.23 -3.86 -1.27
CA LEU A 118 -3.66 -5.00 -1.98
C LEU A 118 -2.18 -4.83 -2.30
N ALA A 119 -1.56 -3.73 -1.88
CA ALA A 119 -0.13 -3.52 -2.04
C ALA A 119 0.69 -4.57 -1.27
N ASN A 120 1.89 -4.88 -1.80
CA ASN A 120 2.88 -5.77 -1.19
C ASN A 120 2.50 -7.26 -1.13
N GLN A 121 1.56 -7.73 -1.94
CA GLN A 121 1.39 -9.16 -2.17
C GLN A 121 2.68 -9.76 -2.76
N ASP A 122 3.03 -11.00 -2.38
CA ASP A 122 4.22 -11.70 -2.88
C ASP A 122 3.92 -12.76 -3.95
N GLY A 123 2.64 -12.99 -4.25
CA GLY A 123 2.16 -13.95 -5.26
C GLY A 123 2.25 -15.41 -4.85
N THR A 124 2.71 -15.73 -3.65
CA THR A 124 2.77 -17.10 -3.16
C THR A 124 1.44 -17.54 -2.53
N LEU A 125 1.19 -18.86 -2.50
CA LEU A 125 0.02 -19.40 -1.81
C LEU A 125 0.06 -19.08 -0.30
N ALA A 126 1.24 -19.08 0.30
CA ALA A 126 1.40 -18.74 1.71
C ALA A 126 1.16 -17.24 1.96
N GLY A 127 1.70 -16.39 1.10
CA GLY A 127 1.60 -14.93 1.23
C GLY A 127 0.21 -14.38 0.99
N VAL A 128 -0.58 -15.00 0.08
CA VAL A 128 -1.94 -14.56 -0.23
C VAL A 128 -2.86 -14.60 1.01
N ALA A 129 -2.58 -15.48 1.97
CA ALA A 129 -3.33 -15.56 3.22
C ALA A 129 -3.33 -14.25 4.03
N ASN A 130 -2.29 -13.41 3.89
CA ASN A 130 -2.22 -12.10 4.53
C ASN A 130 -3.18 -11.07 3.92
N TYR A 131 -3.74 -11.36 2.74
CA TYR A 131 -4.67 -10.54 1.99
C TYR A 131 -6.02 -11.21 1.79
N ASP A 132 -6.21 -12.39 2.37
CA ASP A 132 -7.47 -13.15 2.35
C ASP A 132 -8.36 -12.70 3.53
N TYR A 133 -8.82 -11.45 3.44
CA TYR A 133 -9.59 -10.82 4.51
C TYR A 133 -10.90 -11.55 4.78
N SER A 134 -11.15 -11.80 6.07
CA SER A 134 -12.39 -12.41 6.55
C SER A 134 -12.95 -11.65 7.73
N TRP A 135 -14.26 -11.66 7.87
CA TRP A 135 -14.98 -10.88 8.87
C TRP A 135 -16.18 -11.62 9.43
N ALA A 136 -16.51 -11.35 10.68
CA ALA A 136 -17.75 -11.78 11.33
C ALA A 136 -18.23 -10.80 12.38
N LEU A 137 -19.54 -10.79 12.66
CA LEU A 137 -20.06 -10.30 13.93
C LEU A 137 -20.20 -11.49 14.90
N CYS A 138 -19.68 -11.33 16.09
CA CYS A 138 -19.71 -12.33 17.13
C CYS A 138 -20.49 -11.81 18.33
N LYS A 139 -21.59 -12.46 18.66
CA LYS A 139 -22.33 -12.20 19.89
C LYS A 139 -21.56 -12.81 21.06
N VAL A 140 -21.32 -12.03 22.10
CA VAL A 140 -20.49 -12.43 23.21
C VAL A 140 -21.31 -12.75 24.47
N ASN A 141 -20.88 -13.79 25.21
CA ASN A 141 -21.35 -14.11 26.53
C ASN A 141 -20.30 -13.69 27.55
N MET A 142 -20.59 -12.66 28.32
CA MET A 142 -19.63 -12.07 29.27
C MET A 142 -20.08 -12.32 30.73
N THR A 143 -19.11 -12.69 31.56
CA THR A 143 -19.23 -12.74 33.04
C THR A 143 -18.26 -11.71 33.63
N ALA A 144 -18.26 -11.58 34.95
CA ALA A 144 -17.30 -10.70 35.64
C ALA A 144 -15.85 -11.18 35.53
N GLN A 145 -15.61 -12.46 35.22
CA GLN A 145 -14.28 -13.10 35.27
C GLN A 145 -13.83 -13.69 33.94
N SER A 146 -14.72 -13.86 32.97
CA SER A 146 -14.40 -14.45 31.66
C SER A 146 -15.43 -14.08 30.61
N GLY A 147 -15.09 -14.34 29.33
CA GLY A 147 -16.03 -14.22 28.23
C GLY A 147 -15.86 -15.35 27.21
N SER A 148 -16.91 -15.56 26.41
CA SER A 148 -16.88 -16.48 25.29
C SER A 148 -17.74 -15.97 24.13
N GLY A 149 -17.47 -16.50 22.94
CA GLY A 149 -18.24 -16.22 21.73
C GLY A 149 -18.06 -17.30 20.67
N SER A 150 -18.96 -17.32 19.70
CA SER A 150 -18.85 -18.18 18.52
C SER A 150 -19.34 -17.45 17.28
N CYS A 151 -18.63 -17.60 16.16
CA CYS A 151 -18.99 -17.02 14.89
C CYS A 151 -18.47 -17.85 13.72
N GLU A 152 -19.04 -17.63 12.54
CA GLU A 152 -18.51 -18.08 11.26
C GLU A 152 -17.94 -16.88 10.50
N MET A 153 -16.63 -16.91 10.24
CA MET A 153 -15.92 -15.86 9.49
C MET A 153 -16.27 -15.96 8.02
N LYS A 154 -16.77 -14.87 7.45
CA LYS A 154 -17.10 -14.76 6.02
C LYS A 154 -15.88 -14.30 5.24
N ASN A 155 -15.55 -15.00 4.14
CA ASN A 155 -14.50 -14.57 3.24
C ASN A 155 -14.95 -13.33 2.46
N LEU A 156 -14.15 -12.26 2.52
CA LEU A 156 -14.45 -10.98 1.87
C LEU A 156 -13.78 -10.82 0.51
N MET A 157 -12.74 -11.60 0.24
CA MET A 157 -11.88 -11.45 -0.93
C MET A 157 -12.13 -12.53 -1.97
N THR A 158 -11.78 -12.23 -3.20
CA THR A 158 -11.61 -13.19 -4.27
C THR A 158 -10.15 -13.60 -4.35
N ILE A 159 -9.85 -14.88 -4.44
CA ILE A 159 -8.49 -15.36 -4.69
C ILE A 159 -8.42 -15.95 -6.09
N GLY A 160 -7.46 -15.48 -6.89
CA GLY A 160 -7.15 -16.00 -8.21
C GLY A 160 -5.80 -16.69 -8.25
N LYS A 161 -5.71 -17.88 -8.86
CA LYS A 161 -4.46 -18.49 -9.29
C LYS A 161 -4.30 -18.26 -10.79
N PHE A 162 -3.23 -17.60 -11.21
CA PHE A 162 -2.91 -17.37 -12.62
C PHE A 162 -1.64 -18.12 -12.99
N GLU A 163 -1.67 -18.79 -14.15
CA GLU A 163 -0.51 -19.45 -14.72
C GLU A 163 -0.07 -18.70 -15.97
N PHE A 164 1.24 -18.45 -16.07
CA PHE A 164 1.86 -17.67 -17.14
C PHE A 164 2.79 -18.56 -17.96
N THR A 165 2.63 -18.56 -19.27
CA THR A 165 3.39 -19.40 -20.20
C THR A 165 3.96 -18.57 -21.34
N THR A 166 5.06 -19.03 -21.93
CA THR A 166 5.68 -18.35 -23.10
C THR A 166 5.12 -18.84 -24.43
N ASP A 167 4.55 -20.04 -24.47
CA ASP A 167 4.09 -20.71 -25.71
C ASP A 167 2.77 -21.51 -25.50
N GLY A 168 2.05 -21.22 -24.42
CA GLY A 168 0.84 -21.93 -24.02
C GLY A 168 1.09 -23.21 -23.21
N SER A 169 2.32 -23.64 -23.05
CA SER A 169 2.70 -24.86 -22.34
C SER A 169 3.88 -24.70 -21.37
N THR A 170 4.89 -23.94 -21.76
CA THR A 170 6.12 -23.72 -20.97
C THR A 170 5.89 -22.58 -19.98
N LEU A 171 5.94 -22.88 -18.70
CA LEU A 171 5.79 -21.88 -17.65
C LEU A 171 6.89 -20.79 -17.72
N LEU A 172 6.47 -19.54 -17.61
CA LEU A 172 7.38 -18.40 -17.49
C LEU A 172 7.95 -18.38 -16.06
N ASN A 173 9.18 -18.82 -15.88
CA ASN A 173 9.81 -18.90 -14.57
C ASN A 173 10.48 -17.60 -14.16
N ASP A 174 10.83 -17.52 -12.86
CA ASP A 174 11.63 -16.45 -12.28
C ASP A 174 10.96 -15.06 -12.35
N ILE A 175 9.64 -15.02 -12.19
CA ILE A 175 8.86 -13.78 -12.22
C ILE A 175 9.07 -13.03 -10.89
N SER A 176 9.76 -11.90 -10.94
CA SER A 176 10.05 -11.07 -9.76
C SER A 176 8.97 -10.01 -9.50
N ARG A 177 8.22 -9.62 -10.53
CA ARG A 177 7.17 -8.60 -10.42
C ARG A 177 6.01 -8.90 -11.35
N ILE A 178 4.81 -8.68 -10.84
CA ILE A 178 3.57 -8.72 -11.63
C ILE A 178 2.79 -7.45 -11.31
N THR A 179 2.57 -6.61 -12.31
CA THR A 179 1.65 -5.47 -12.21
C THR A 179 0.31 -5.90 -12.79
N VAL A 180 -0.75 -5.73 -12.01
CA VAL A 180 -2.12 -6.07 -12.42
C VAL A 180 -2.87 -4.77 -12.69
N THR A 181 -3.42 -4.66 -13.90
CA THR A 181 -4.27 -3.54 -14.35
C THR A 181 -5.58 -4.06 -14.91
N ALA A 182 -6.56 -3.19 -15.09
CA ALA A 182 -7.79 -3.49 -15.80
C ALA A 182 -7.78 -2.81 -17.17
N THR A 183 -8.01 -3.56 -18.24
CA THR A 183 -8.23 -3.01 -19.59
C THR A 183 -9.68 -2.58 -19.80
N SER A 184 -10.59 -3.23 -19.09
CA SER A 184 -12.01 -2.83 -19.00
C SER A 184 -12.59 -3.22 -17.64
N GLY A 185 -13.70 -2.61 -17.27
CA GLY A 185 -14.30 -2.81 -15.95
C GLY A 185 -13.57 -2.06 -14.86
N LYS A 186 -13.56 -2.60 -13.62
CA LYS A 186 -13.00 -1.96 -12.44
C LYS A 186 -12.10 -2.89 -11.67
N LEU A 187 -10.89 -2.44 -11.39
CA LEU A 187 -9.96 -3.07 -10.47
C LEU A 187 -9.72 -2.13 -9.29
N TYR A 188 -9.79 -2.65 -8.07
CA TYR A 188 -9.58 -1.86 -6.87
C TYR A 188 -8.27 -2.24 -6.19
N SER A 189 -7.45 -1.24 -5.89
CA SER A 189 -6.19 -1.41 -5.14
C SER A 189 -6.38 -1.24 -3.64
N ASN A 190 -7.37 -0.44 -3.23
CA ASN A 190 -7.69 -0.15 -1.84
C ASN A 190 -9.21 -0.10 -1.64
N ALA A 191 -9.65 -0.40 -0.42
CA ALA A 191 -11.04 -0.25 -0.01
C ALA A 191 -11.13 0.04 1.49
N THR A 192 -12.22 0.68 1.91
CA THR A 192 -12.58 0.81 3.32
C THR A 192 -13.57 -0.28 3.70
N LEU A 193 -13.19 -1.13 4.64
CA LEU A 193 -14.10 -2.09 5.25
C LEU A 193 -14.89 -1.44 6.38
N LYS A 194 -16.20 -1.56 6.36
CA LYS A 194 -17.06 -1.24 7.49
C LYS A 194 -17.15 -2.45 8.42
N LEU A 195 -16.58 -2.35 9.60
CA LEU A 195 -16.54 -3.46 10.54
C LEU A 195 -17.91 -3.80 11.15
N LYS A 196 -18.91 -2.94 10.99
CA LYS A 196 -20.28 -3.16 11.44
C LYS A 196 -21.05 -4.19 10.61
N ASP A 197 -20.80 -4.23 9.30
CA ASP A 197 -21.59 -5.03 8.35
C ASP A 197 -20.74 -5.87 7.40
N GLY A 198 -19.41 -5.73 7.43
CA GLY A 198 -18.49 -6.45 6.57
C GLY A 198 -18.53 -5.99 5.11
N GLU A 199 -19.06 -4.79 4.84
CA GLU A 199 -19.16 -4.25 3.49
C GLU A 199 -18.03 -3.29 3.16
N PHE A 200 -17.59 -3.33 1.90
CA PHE A 200 -16.60 -2.39 1.38
C PHE A 200 -17.24 -1.07 0.97
N SER A 201 -16.52 0.02 1.20
CA SER A 201 -16.87 1.36 0.74
C SER A 201 -15.60 2.12 0.37
N ASN A 202 -15.75 3.31 -0.24
CA ASN A 202 -14.60 4.16 -0.63
C ASN A 202 -13.50 3.37 -1.35
N THR A 203 -13.90 2.58 -2.35
CA THR A 203 -12.96 1.83 -3.18
C THR A 203 -12.13 2.78 -4.03
N THR A 204 -10.83 2.50 -4.15
CA THR A 204 -9.92 3.23 -5.02
C THR A 204 -9.61 2.38 -6.24
N GLU A 205 -10.04 2.84 -7.41
CA GLU A 205 -9.67 2.21 -8.68
C GLU A 205 -8.17 2.44 -8.95
N GLY A 206 -7.48 1.39 -9.39
CA GLY A 206 -6.07 1.47 -9.72
C GLY A 206 -5.41 0.11 -9.84
N SER A 207 -4.19 0.14 -10.35
CA SER A 207 -3.32 -1.03 -10.44
C SER A 207 -2.71 -1.36 -9.08
N PHE A 208 -2.22 -2.58 -8.93
CA PHE A 208 -1.35 -2.96 -7.83
C PHE A 208 -0.24 -3.90 -8.33
N THR A 209 0.82 -3.99 -7.55
CA THR A 209 2.01 -4.74 -7.94
C THR A 209 2.34 -5.79 -6.90
N ILE A 210 2.58 -7.00 -7.37
CA ILE A 210 3.07 -8.16 -6.63
C ILE A 210 4.57 -8.18 -6.80
N LYS A 211 5.32 -8.41 -5.71
CA LYS A 211 6.79 -8.47 -5.72
C LYS A 211 7.28 -9.74 -5.08
N ASN A 212 8.15 -10.45 -5.78
CA ASN A 212 8.79 -11.66 -5.27
C ASN A 212 10.24 -11.73 -5.75
N ASP A 213 11.17 -11.27 -4.93
CA ASP A 213 12.60 -11.23 -5.30
C ASP A 213 13.22 -12.61 -5.46
N ALA A 214 12.61 -13.65 -4.89
CA ALA A 214 13.04 -15.04 -5.09
C ALA A 214 12.63 -15.63 -6.45
N GLY A 215 11.70 -14.95 -7.15
CA GLY A 215 11.14 -15.40 -8.42
C GLY A 215 10.01 -16.42 -8.27
N LEU A 216 8.85 -16.15 -8.87
CA LEU A 216 7.71 -17.06 -8.91
C LEU A 216 7.91 -18.13 -10.02
N PRO A 217 7.49 -19.37 -9.78
CA PRO A 217 7.68 -20.48 -10.72
C PRO A 217 6.58 -20.57 -11.78
N GLY A 218 6.24 -19.44 -12.44
CA GLY A 218 5.26 -19.40 -13.53
C GLY A 218 3.80 -19.36 -13.11
N SER A 219 3.52 -19.25 -11.82
CA SER A 219 2.15 -19.03 -11.32
C SER A 219 2.15 -18.06 -10.14
N ALA A 220 1.05 -17.35 -9.98
CA ALA A 220 0.83 -16.44 -8.86
C ALA A 220 -0.55 -16.63 -8.24
N TYR A 221 -0.61 -16.54 -6.91
CA TYR A 221 -1.85 -16.42 -6.15
C TYR A 221 -2.08 -14.96 -5.80
N ILE A 222 -3.23 -14.42 -6.17
CA ILE A 222 -3.53 -13.01 -6.08
C ILE A 222 -4.88 -12.81 -5.40
N SER A 223 -4.90 -11.95 -4.38
CA SER A 223 -6.13 -11.50 -3.73
C SER A 223 -6.67 -10.26 -4.44
N PHE A 224 -7.99 -10.19 -4.59
CA PHE A 224 -8.72 -9.10 -5.21
C PHE A 224 -9.88 -8.66 -4.32
N PHE A 225 -10.16 -7.36 -4.32
CA PHE A 225 -11.48 -6.89 -3.90
C PHE A 225 -12.53 -7.31 -4.91
N PRO A 226 -13.77 -7.63 -4.47
CA PRO A 226 -14.85 -7.99 -5.38
C PRO A 226 -15.09 -6.90 -6.44
N SER A 227 -15.11 -7.30 -7.70
CA SER A 227 -15.27 -6.38 -8.84
C SER A 227 -15.55 -7.17 -10.13
N GLU A 228 -15.65 -6.48 -11.24
CA GLU A 228 -15.68 -7.07 -12.58
C GLU A 228 -14.67 -6.34 -13.45
N ALA A 229 -13.72 -7.07 -14.02
CA ALA A 229 -12.66 -6.50 -14.85
C ALA A 229 -12.10 -7.50 -15.84
N GLN A 230 -11.68 -7.01 -17.00
CA GLN A 230 -10.72 -7.71 -17.84
C GLN A 230 -9.32 -7.37 -17.34
N LEU A 231 -8.57 -8.39 -16.94
CA LEU A 231 -7.26 -8.21 -16.31
C LEU A 231 -6.14 -8.23 -17.35
N HIS A 232 -5.20 -7.32 -17.16
CA HIS A 232 -3.93 -7.27 -17.85
C HIS A 232 -2.79 -7.40 -16.85
N PHE A 233 -1.80 -8.20 -17.20
CA PHE A 233 -0.62 -8.50 -16.39
C PHE A 233 0.63 -8.06 -17.13
N THR A 234 1.41 -7.19 -16.51
CA THR A 234 2.80 -6.93 -16.92
C THR A 234 3.73 -7.67 -16.00
N LEU A 235 4.53 -8.59 -16.54
CA LEU A 235 5.41 -9.47 -15.78
C LEU A 235 6.85 -9.09 -16.04
N VAL A 236 7.66 -9.05 -14.99
CA VAL A 236 9.10 -8.84 -15.10
C VAL A 236 9.82 -9.99 -14.40
N THR A 237 10.79 -10.59 -15.08
CA THR A 237 11.65 -11.63 -14.52
C THR A 237 12.85 -11.03 -13.79
N ASN A 238 13.54 -11.80 -12.95
CA ASN A 238 14.79 -11.36 -12.32
C ASN A 238 15.90 -11.02 -13.34
N ALA A 239 15.81 -11.61 -14.54
CA ALA A 239 16.71 -11.28 -15.64
C ALA A 239 16.35 -9.94 -16.34
N GLY A 240 15.25 -9.28 -15.94
CA GLY A 240 14.80 -8.02 -16.51
C GLY A 240 13.98 -8.16 -17.80
N ASN A 241 13.63 -9.38 -18.23
CA ASN A 241 12.74 -9.58 -19.36
C ASN A 241 11.31 -9.20 -18.97
N ILE A 242 10.59 -8.54 -19.90
CA ILE A 242 9.23 -8.09 -19.72
C ILE A 242 8.30 -8.91 -20.60
N TYR A 243 7.15 -9.25 -20.04
CA TYR A 243 6.09 -9.96 -20.74
C TYR A 243 4.75 -9.35 -20.39
N GLU A 244 3.80 -9.45 -21.29
CA GLU A 244 2.41 -9.08 -21.08
C GLU A 244 1.48 -10.27 -21.32
N ALA A 245 0.43 -10.35 -20.52
CA ALA A 245 -0.66 -11.32 -20.68
C ALA A 245 -1.98 -10.66 -20.28
N SER A 246 -3.08 -11.10 -20.87
CA SER A 246 -4.43 -10.60 -20.53
C SER A 246 -5.41 -11.72 -20.44
N THR A 247 -6.46 -11.55 -19.64
CA THR A 247 -7.66 -12.38 -19.75
C THR A 247 -8.38 -12.04 -21.06
N THR A 248 -8.97 -13.01 -21.69
CA THR A 248 -9.69 -12.81 -22.98
C THR A 248 -10.98 -12.03 -22.79
N GLU A 249 -11.59 -12.14 -21.61
CA GLU A 249 -12.86 -11.53 -21.26
C GLU A 249 -12.80 -10.92 -19.85
N SER A 250 -13.80 -10.09 -19.53
CA SER A 250 -14.02 -9.64 -18.15
C SER A 250 -14.37 -10.84 -17.27
N ILE A 251 -13.79 -10.86 -16.08
CA ILE A 251 -14.08 -11.85 -15.05
C ILE A 251 -14.78 -11.18 -13.88
N THR A 252 -15.81 -11.83 -13.36
CA THR A 252 -16.48 -11.40 -12.14
C THR A 252 -15.71 -11.95 -10.95
N LEU A 253 -15.08 -11.07 -10.20
CA LEU A 253 -14.33 -11.37 -8.99
C LEU A 253 -15.30 -11.37 -7.80
N GLU A 254 -15.94 -12.50 -7.52
CA GLU A 254 -16.95 -12.62 -6.48
C GLU A 254 -16.33 -12.81 -5.09
N LYS A 255 -16.98 -12.18 -4.11
CA LYS A 255 -16.65 -12.32 -2.66
C LYS A 255 -16.64 -13.79 -2.26
N GLY A 256 -15.58 -14.22 -1.57
CA GLY A 256 -15.46 -15.59 -1.06
C GLY A 256 -15.16 -16.67 -2.10
N LYS A 257 -14.82 -16.31 -3.34
CA LYS A 257 -14.51 -17.28 -4.40
C LYS A 257 -13.01 -17.49 -4.58
N TYR A 258 -12.68 -18.67 -5.06
CA TYR A 258 -11.37 -19.05 -5.60
C TYR A 258 -11.52 -19.36 -7.08
N TYR A 259 -10.63 -18.81 -7.90
CA TYR A 259 -10.55 -19.07 -9.33
C TYR A 259 -9.17 -19.59 -9.71
N ALA A 260 -9.10 -20.59 -10.57
CA ALA A 260 -7.87 -20.99 -11.25
C ALA A 260 -8.02 -20.64 -12.73
N SER A 261 -7.13 -19.81 -13.26
CA SER A 261 -7.16 -19.49 -14.69
C SER A 261 -6.64 -20.67 -15.53
N ALA A 262 -7.09 -20.72 -16.78
CA ALA A 262 -6.30 -21.39 -17.81
C ALA A 262 -4.93 -20.69 -17.94
N ALA A 263 -3.94 -21.37 -18.50
CA ALA A 263 -2.64 -20.79 -18.73
C ALA A 263 -2.75 -19.58 -19.68
N LEU A 264 -2.22 -18.44 -19.22
CA LEU A 264 -2.15 -17.21 -20.01
C LEU A 264 -0.86 -17.20 -20.81
N THR A 265 -0.96 -17.09 -22.13
CA THR A 265 0.21 -16.96 -22.99
C THR A 265 0.76 -15.55 -22.92
N CYS A 266 2.04 -15.46 -22.56
CA CYS A 266 2.75 -14.20 -22.39
C CYS A 266 3.45 -13.78 -23.68
N THR A 267 3.30 -12.52 -24.05
CA THR A 267 4.01 -11.89 -25.18
C THR A 267 5.19 -11.10 -24.64
N PRO A 268 6.42 -11.29 -25.15
CA PRO A 268 7.56 -10.49 -24.75
C PRO A 268 7.41 -9.04 -25.22
N VAL A 269 7.81 -8.11 -24.36
CA VAL A 269 7.74 -6.66 -24.59
C VAL A 269 9.12 -6.04 -24.44
N ALA A 270 9.45 -5.11 -25.32
CA ALA A 270 10.69 -4.35 -25.18
C ALA A 270 10.64 -3.46 -23.93
N PRO A 271 11.76 -3.29 -23.19
CA PRO A 271 11.78 -2.41 -22.03
C PRO A 271 11.56 -0.94 -22.43
N ALA A 272 10.96 -0.18 -21.51
CA ALA A 272 10.66 1.24 -21.72
C ALA A 272 11.92 2.10 -21.91
N LYS A 273 11.75 3.21 -22.61
CA LYS A 273 12.74 4.26 -22.83
C LYS A 273 12.21 5.60 -22.33
N VAL A 274 13.09 6.51 -22.03
CA VAL A 274 12.72 7.91 -21.82
C VAL A 274 12.08 8.45 -23.09
N GLY A 275 10.94 9.12 -22.97
CA GLY A 275 10.12 9.63 -24.06
C GLY A 275 8.99 8.71 -24.50
N ASP A 276 8.94 7.46 -24.04
CA ASP A 276 7.83 6.56 -24.38
C ASP A 276 6.51 7.06 -23.78
N TYR A 277 5.44 6.91 -24.55
CA TYR A 277 4.06 7.18 -24.12
C TYR A 277 3.59 6.02 -23.23
N TYR A 278 3.05 6.34 -22.05
CA TYR A 278 2.53 5.35 -21.11
C TYR A 278 1.00 5.42 -21.08
N TYR A 279 0.35 4.26 -21.19
CA TYR A 279 -1.10 4.15 -21.33
C TYR A 279 -1.78 3.66 -20.05
N SER A 280 -3.09 3.89 -19.99
CA SER A 280 -3.93 3.51 -18.84
C SER A 280 -4.00 2.00 -18.59
N ASP A 281 -3.72 1.19 -19.60
CA ASP A 281 -3.66 -0.27 -19.52
C ASP A 281 -2.30 -0.80 -19.03
N GLY A 282 -1.36 0.09 -18.68
CA GLY A 282 -0.02 -0.28 -18.18
C GLY A 282 1.01 -0.51 -19.28
N THR A 283 0.61 -0.46 -20.56
CA THR A 283 1.52 -0.59 -21.70
C THR A 283 2.19 0.74 -22.05
N TYR A 284 3.21 0.68 -22.88
CA TYR A 284 3.93 1.87 -23.38
C TYR A 284 4.45 1.65 -24.80
N SER A 285 4.73 2.74 -25.51
CA SER A 285 5.29 2.70 -26.85
C SER A 285 6.02 3.98 -27.18
N THR A 286 7.04 3.89 -28.05
CA THR A 286 7.82 5.04 -28.53
C THR A 286 6.97 5.98 -29.40
N GLU A 287 6.02 5.41 -30.16
CA GLU A 287 5.07 6.20 -30.95
C GLU A 287 3.71 6.20 -30.28
N MET A 288 2.99 7.32 -30.39
CA MET A 288 1.68 7.45 -29.76
C MET A 288 0.68 6.50 -30.41
N ASN A 289 0.02 5.69 -29.60
CA ASN A 289 -1.11 4.84 -30.02
C ASN A 289 -2.42 5.55 -29.71
N GLU A 290 -3.11 6.03 -30.76
CA GLU A 290 -4.36 6.78 -30.63
C GLU A 290 -5.56 5.91 -30.17
N GLU A 291 -5.45 4.59 -30.26
CA GLU A 291 -6.49 3.65 -29.76
C GLU A 291 -6.44 3.46 -28.25
N LYS A 292 -5.34 3.90 -27.60
CA LYS A 292 -5.11 3.77 -26.16
C LYS A 292 -5.18 5.13 -25.45
N THR A 293 -5.64 5.11 -24.23
CA THR A 293 -5.64 6.33 -23.38
C THR A 293 -4.24 6.57 -22.82
N CYS A 294 -3.50 7.50 -23.42
CA CYS A 294 -2.21 7.93 -22.88
C CYS A 294 -2.42 8.75 -21.60
N ILE A 295 -1.73 8.37 -20.52
CA ILE A 295 -1.85 9.02 -19.20
C ILE A 295 -0.55 9.69 -18.76
N GLY A 296 0.57 9.44 -19.44
CA GLY A 296 1.86 10.03 -19.09
C GLY A 296 2.93 9.73 -20.13
N ILE A 297 4.10 10.35 -19.92
CA ILE A 297 5.33 10.10 -20.70
C ILE A 297 6.41 9.64 -19.73
N VAL A 298 7.18 8.63 -20.10
CA VAL A 298 8.34 8.16 -19.34
C VAL A 298 9.41 9.22 -19.36
N TYR A 299 9.71 9.82 -18.20
CA TYR A 299 10.75 10.86 -18.10
C TYR A 299 12.04 10.37 -17.44
N ALA A 300 12.00 9.26 -16.75
CA ALA A 300 13.17 8.68 -16.09
C ALA A 300 13.05 7.17 -15.98
N LEU A 301 14.17 6.48 -15.91
CA LEU A 301 14.26 5.04 -15.73
C LEU A 301 14.77 4.71 -14.33
N ASN A 302 14.29 3.62 -13.77
CA ASN A 302 14.71 3.12 -12.47
C ASN A 302 15.45 1.79 -12.62
N ASP A 303 16.32 1.50 -11.67
CA ASP A 303 16.89 0.17 -11.48
C ASP A 303 15.83 -0.82 -10.90
N LYS A 304 16.21 -2.08 -10.73
CA LYS A 304 15.33 -3.11 -10.16
C LYS A 304 14.86 -2.83 -8.72
N ASN A 305 15.57 -1.97 -7.99
CA ASN A 305 15.25 -1.59 -6.62
C ASN A 305 14.31 -0.37 -6.56
N GLY A 306 14.01 0.22 -7.73
CA GLY A 306 13.16 1.42 -7.85
C GLY A 306 13.94 2.73 -7.70
N ASN A 307 15.28 2.68 -7.63
CA ASN A 307 16.09 3.88 -7.61
C ASN A 307 16.23 4.42 -9.03
N LEU A 308 16.17 5.74 -9.16
CA LEU A 308 16.42 6.40 -10.43
C LEU A 308 17.87 6.16 -10.87
N ASP A 309 18.05 5.67 -12.09
CA ASP A 309 19.36 5.41 -12.69
C ASP A 309 19.46 6.06 -14.07
N LYS A 310 20.22 7.17 -14.15
CA LYS A 310 20.40 7.97 -15.36
C LYS A 310 21.30 7.30 -16.38
N THR A 311 21.99 6.22 -16.03
CA THR A 311 22.85 5.47 -16.94
C THR A 311 22.07 4.48 -17.80
N LEU A 312 20.82 4.21 -17.44
CA LEU A 312 19.96 3.28 -18.17
C LEU A 312 19.40 3.92 -19.44
N THR A 313 19.53 3.27 -20.55
CA THR A 313 18.89 3.64 -21.83
C THR A 313 17.54 2.94 -22.01
N THR A 314 17.33 1.83 -21.32
CA THR A 314 16.08 1.06 -21.27
C THR A 314 15.92 0.44 -19.89
N SER A 315 14.67 0.29 -19.43
CA SER A 315 14.36 -0.43 -18.18
C SER A 315 12.92 -0.92 -18.16
N PRO A 316 12.63 -2.04 -17.49
CA PRO A 316 11.24 -2.41 -17.15
C PRO A 316 10.63 -1.48 -16.10
N TYR A 317 11.41 -0.62 -15.49
CA TYR A 317 11.00 0.29 -14.42
C TYR A 317 11.26 1.73 -14.80
N GLY A 318 10.27 2.57 -14.60
CA GLY A 318 10.41 3.99 -14.93
C GLY A 318 9.46 4.88 -14.16
N ARG A 319 9.59 6.16 -14.40
CA ARG A 319 8.74 7.20 -13.84
C ARG A 319 8.08 7.95 -14.98
N ILE A 320 6.79 8.25 -14.79
CA ILE A 320 6.01 8.97 -15.80
C ILE A 320 5.64 10.35 -15.29
N VAL A 321 5.59 11.32 -16.20
CA VAL A 321 4.99 12.63 -15.97
C VAL A 321 3.58 12.65 -16.55
N ALA A 322 2.62 13.17 -15.79
CA ALA A 322 1.24 13.30 -16.25
C ALA A 322 1.11 14.32 -17.40
N LEU A 323 0.25 14.03 -18.38
CA LEU A 323 -0.01 14.93 -19.53
C LEU A 323 -0.85 16.16 -19.17
N THR A 324 -1.48 16.17 -18.02
CA THR A 324 -2.37 17.26 -17.60
C THR A 324 -1.82 17.92 -16.35
N ASN A 325 -1.70 19.23 -16.41
CA ASN A 325 -1.35 20.04 -15.25
C ASN A 325 -2.42 19.99 -14.16
N ALA A 326 -2.00 20.16 -12.91
CA ALA A 326 -2.89 20.54 -11.84
C ALA A 326 -3.66 21.82 -12.21
N ARG A 327 -4.83 22.00 -11.59
CA ARG A 327 -5.56 23.26 -11.70
C ARG A 327 -4.65 24.45 -11.42
N ASN A 328 -4.92 25.56 -12.13
CA ASN A 328 -4.16 26.80 -11.99
C ASN A 328 -3.86 27.14 -10.52
N LYS A 329 -2.57 27.26 -10.19
CA LYS A 329 -2.04 27.78 -8.92
C LYS A 329 -2.45 27.00 -7.65
N VAL A 330 -1.99 25.75 -7.55
CA VAL A 330 -2.00 25.04 -6.26
C VAL A 330 -0.85 25.57 -5.41
N ARG A 331 -1.15 26.03 -4.19
CA ARG A 331 -0.11 26.47 -3.24
C ARG A 331 0.73 25.29 -2.82
N TRP A 332 2.04 25.50 -2.71
CA TRP A 332 2.96 24.50 -2.19
C TRP A 332 2.61 24.13 -0.74
N ALA A 333 2.55 25.15 0.12
CA ALA A 333 2.16 25.03 1.52
C ALA A 333 1.37 26.27 1.96
N SER A 334 0.56 26.14 3.00
CA SER A 334 -0.13 27.24 3.65
C SER A 334 0.69 27.87 4.79
N LYS A 335 1.68 27.12 5.30
CA LYS A 335 2.60 27.52 6.35
C LYS A 335 4.02 27.12 5.99
N SER A 336 5.00 27.88 6.48
CA SER A 336 6.42 27.52 6.44
C SER A 336 6.74 26.79 7.74
N GLU A 337 6.56 25.49 7.75
CA GLU A 337 6.86 24.61 8.90
C GLU A 337 7.75 23.47 8.43
N ASP A 338 8.59 22.99 9.31
CA ASP A 338 9.38 21.78 9.10
C ASP A 338 8.45 20.55 9.09
N ILE A 339 8.69 19.61 8.20
CA ILE A 339 7.85 18.42 8.04
C ILE A 339 8.57 17.26 8.68
N GLU A 340 8.04 16.77 9.80
CA GLU A 340 8.57 15.62 10.50
C GLU A 340 8.69 14.41 9.56
N GLY A 341 9.89 13.86 9.46
CA GLY A 341 10.22 12.70 8.63
C GLY A 341 10.68 13.01 7.21
N LEU A 342 10.55 14.27 6.73
CA LEU A 342 11.29 14.71 5.56
C LEU A 342 12.74 14.98 5.97
N LYS A 343 13.67 14.34 5.26
CA LYS A 343 15.08 14.64 5.46
C LYS A 343 15.38 16.04 4.93
N ASN A 344 15.81 16.92 5.81
CA ASN A 344 16.44 18.18 5.45
C ASN A 344 17.92 17.92 5.13
N ASP A 345 18.21 17.33 3.99
CA ASP A 345 19.58 17.05 3.53
C ASP A 345 20.34 18.35 3.16
N THR A 346 19.78 19.52 3.53
CA THR A 346 20.30 20.84 3.20
C THR A 346 21.16 21.45 4.29
N ILE A 347 21.41 20.76 5.40
CA ILE A 347 22.33 21.25 6.45
C ILE A 347 23.66 20.53 6.30
N ILE A 348 24.58 21.15 5.58
CA ILE A 348 25.98 20.73 5.54
C ILE A 348 26.76 21.64 6.47
N ASN A 349 27.47 21.07 7.46
CA ASN A 349 28.31 21.80 8.44
C ASN A 349 27.58 22.90 9.24
N GLY A 350 26.30 22.69 9.58
CA GLY A 350 25.53 23.64 10.37
C GLY A 350 25.06 24.89 9.62
N THR A 351 25.32 25.00 8.35
CA THR A 351 24.80 26.04 7.47
C THR A 351 23.71 25.45 6.59
N GLN A 352 22.53 26.05 6.64
CA GLN A 352 21.43 25.69 5.73
C GLN A 352 21.90 26.01 4.31
N GLN A 353 22.28 24.99 3.57
CA GLN A 353 22.49 25.11 2.15
C GLN A 353 21.08 25.21 1.55
N ILE A 354 20.61 26.41 1.34
CA ILE A 354 19.49 26.63 0.41
C ILE A 354 20.06 26.18 -0.93
N GLY A 355 19.79 24.93 -1.27
CA GLY A 355 20.23 24.35 -2.52
C GLY A 355 19.66 25.20 -3.61
N CYS A 356 20.49 25.98 -4.19
CA CYS A 356 20.09 26.92 -5.20
C CYS A 356 19.70 26.13 -6.44
N LEU A 357 18.40 26.00 -6.67
CA LEU A 357 18.01 26.17 -8.06
C LEU A 357 18.62 27.50 -8.48
N PRO A 358 19.36 27.56 -9.61
CA PRO A 358 19.86 28.82 -10.11
C PRO A 358 18.73 29.82 -10.09
N TYR A 359 18.95 30.98 -9.48
CA TYR A 359 17.92 31.99 -9.33
C TYR A 359 17.44 32.42 -10.72
N PHE A 360 16.24 31.97 -11.09
CA PHE A 360 15.65 32.30 -12.38
C PHE A 360 15.12 33.73 -12.32
N ASN A 361 15.84 34.67 -12.84
CA ASN A 361 15.40 36.06 -12.99
C ASN A 361 14.75 36.35 -14.36
N GLY A 362 14.46 35.31 -15.15
CA GLY A 362 13.76 35.41 -16.41
C GLY A 362 14.67 35.64 -17.65
N THR A 363 15.98 35.63 -17.49
CA THR A 363 16.93 35.67 -18.62
C THR A 363 17.90 34.51 -18.55
N ALA A 364 18.26 33.91 -19.69
CA ALA A 364 19.22 32.79 -19.76
C ALA A 364 20.56 33.13 -19.06
N ASP A 365 21.01 34.38 -19.19
CA ASP A 365 22.26 34.86 -18.58
C ASP A 365 22.26 34.88 -17.05
N SER A 366 21.11 34.87 -16.42
CA SER A 366 20.99 34.87 -14.96
C SER A 366 21.08 33.48 -14.30
N TYR A 367 20.99 32.43 -15.07
CA TYR A 367 21.28 31.07 -14.61
C TYR A 367 22.76 30.87 -14.29
N PHE A 368 23.62 31.66 -14.91
CA PHE A 368 25.06 31.48 -14.91
C PHE A 368 25.74 32.74 -14.42
N SER A 369 25.19 33.42 -13.40
CA SER A 369 25.90 34.52 -12.77
C SER A 369 27.29 34.07 -12.29
N ASP A 370 28.26 34.98 -12.26
CA ASP A 370 29.66 34.73 -11.89
C ASP A 370 29.89 34.03 -10.54
N ASN A 371 28.82 33.77 -9.77
CA ASN A 371 28.79 32.99 -8.55
C ASN A 371 28.33 31.52 -8.75
N ALA A 372 28.31 31.01 -9.98
CA ALA A 372 27.90 29.63 -10.28
C ALA A 372 28.75 28.56 -9.57
N GLU A 373 30.00 28.90 -9.21
CA GLU A 373 30.87 28.00 -8.43
C GLU A 373 30.40 27.73 -7.00
N GLU A 374 29.61 28.64 -6.41
CA GLU A 374 29.04 28.46 -5.07
C GLU A 374 27.67 27.78 -5.08
N GLN A 375 27.00 27.74 -6.24
CA GLN A 375 25.56 27.50 -6.28
C GLN A 375 25.17 26.04 -6.37
N ILE A 376 25.95 25.15 -6.97
CA ILE A 376 25.63 23.72 -7.08
C ILE A 376 26.92 22.90 -7.02
N LYS A 377 27.46 22.71 -5.84
CA LYS A 377 28.67 21.92 -5.63
C LYS A 377 28.48 20.50 -6.20
N GLY A 378 29.32 20.10 -7.14
CA GLY A 378 29.26 18.80 -7.80
C GLY A 378 28.36 18.72 -9.03
N THR A 379 27.77 19.84 -9.46
CA THR A 379 26.98 19.92 -10.70
C THR A 379 27.82 20.52 -11.81
N THR A 380 27.77 19.93 -12.98
CA THR A 380 28.33 20.52 -14.21
C THR A 380 27.19 20.80 -15.16
N ILE A 381 27.14 22.01 -15.70
CA ILE A 381 26.13 22.45 -16.64
C ILE A 381 26.83 22.77 -17.99
N ASN A 382 26.27 22.28 -19.06
CA ASN A 382 26.69 22.72 -20.40
C ASN A 382 26.19 24.14 -20.62
N THR A 383 27.11 25.11 -20.76
CA THR A 383 26.77 26.53 -20.87
C THR A 383 26.09 26.89 -22.19
N GLU A 384 26.19 26.06 -23.23
CA GLU A 384 25.54 26.29 -24.54
C GLU A 384 24.09 25.80 -24.55
N THR A 385 23.83 24.67 -23.87
CA THR A 385 22.51 24.02 -23.88
C THR A 385 21.70 24.24 -22.60
N GLY A 386 22.35 24.67 -21.52
CA GLY A 386 21.73 24.77 -20.19
C GLY A 386 21.48 23.42 -19.49
N LEU A 387 21.91 22.31 -20.08
CA LEU A 387 21.68 20.98 -19.56
C LEU A 387 22.69 20.59 -18.48
N ILE A 388 22.24 19.85 -17.47
CA ILE A 388 23.10 19.31 -16.42
C ILE A 388 23.85 18.09 -16.96
N THR A 389 25.16 18.20 -17.10
CA THR A 389 26.03 17.11 -17.61
C THR A 389 26.66 16.27 -16.49
N ALA A 390 26.74 16.83 -15.27
CA ALA A 390 27.10 16.06 -14.08
C ALA A 390 26.20 16.46 -12.91
N TRP A 391 25.65 15.47 -12.23
CA TRP A 391 24.71 15.66 -11.13
C TRP A 391 25.44 15.59 -9.79
N PRO A 392 25.02 16.41 -8.81
CA PRO A 392 25.62 16.37 -7.48
C PRO A 392 25.20 15.08 -6.74
N SER A 393 26.08 14.59 -5.88
CA SER A 393 25.79 13.48 -4.97
C SER A 393 25.05 13.94 -3.70
N GLU A 394 25.05 15.26 -3.43
CA GLU A 394 24.49 15.87 -2.22
C GLU A 394 23.69 17.13 -2.59
N GLY A 395 22.81 17.55 -1.66
CA GLY A 395 21.95 18.72 -1.84
C GLY A 395 20.63 18.41 -2.54
N ILE A 396 19.83 19.46 -2.77
CA ILE A 396 18.45 19.30 -3.24
C ILE A 396 18.32 18.69 -4.65
N LEU A 397 19.30 18.88 -5.51
CA LEU A 397 19.32 18.30 -6.86
C LEU A 397 19.66 16.80 -6.83
N SER A 398 20.15 16.26 -5.71
CA SER A 398 20.33 14.83 -5.52
C SER A 398 19.07 14.14 -4.95
N ASP A 399 18.03 14.89 -4.61
CA ASP A 399 16.77 14.34 -4.14
C ASP A 399 15.88 13.89 -5.30
N PHE A 400 15.73 12.57 -5.43
CA PHE A 400 14.87 11.89 -6.39
C PHE A 400 13.77 11.08 -5.69
N ASN A 401 13.40 11.48 -4.45
CA ASN A 401 12.48 10.74 -3.59
C ASN A 401 11.06 11.35 -3.55
N GLY A 402 10.60 11.97 -4.62
CA GLY A 402 9.32 12.68 -4.67
C GLY A 402 8.13 11.83 -4.18
N ALA A 403 8.10 10.54 -4.50
CA ALA A 403 7.05 9.63 -4.04
C ALA A 403 7.07 9.47 -2.50
N THR A 404 8.23 9.23 -1.91
CA THR A 404 8.41 9.15 -0.45
C THR A 404 8.08 10.48 0.21
N ASN A 405 8.60 11.59 -0.32
CA ASN A 405 8.34 12.93 0.19
C ASN A 405 6.84 13.25 0.18
N THR A 406 6.15 12.92 -0.91
CA THR A 406 4.70 13.13 -1.04
C THR A 406 3.92 12.35 0.02
N SER A 407 4.35 11.15 0.37
CA SER A 407 3.69 10.33 1.39
C SER A 407 3.72 11.00 2.78
N TYR A 408 4.76 11.76 3.09
CA TYR A 408 4.85 12.55 4.33
C TYR A 408 3.98 13.80 4.28
N ILE A 409 4.02 14.57 3.18
CA ILE A 409 3.30 15.83 3.07
C ILE A 409 1.80 15.63 2.84
N ASN A 410 1.36 14.48 2.34
CA ASN A 410 -0.05 14.17 2.13
C ASN A 410 -0.88 14.12 3.42
N LYS A 411 -0.26 13.97 4.59
CA LYS A 411 -0.94 13.85 5.89
C LYS A 411 -1.79 15.08 6.25
N SER A 412 -1.58 16.22 5.59
CA SER A 412 -2.33 17.46 5.82
C SER A 412 -2.69 18.17 4.53
N THR A 413 -3.92 17.95 4.06
CA THR A 413 -4.46 18.58 2.83
C THR A 413 -4.56 20.10 2.92
N SER A 414 -4.80 20.66 4.10
CA SER A 414 -4.89 22.09 4.33
C SER A 414 -3.51 22.77 4.40
N THR A 415 -2.51 22.06 4.89
CA THR A 415 -1.15 22.60 5.06
C THR A 415 -0.32 22.46 3.80
N TYR A 416 -0.44 21.31 3.09
CA TYR A 416 0.35 20.99 1.90
C TYR A 416 -0.54 20.65 0.69
N PRO A 417 -1.25 21.63 0.12
CA PRO A 417 -2.22 21.39 -0.96
C PRO A 417 -1.62 20.73 -2.20
N ALA A 418 -0.39 21.08 -2.59
CA ALA A 418 0.24 20.55 -3.80
C ALA A 418 0.55 19.05 -3.66
N GLY A 419 1.18 18.64 -2.55
CA GLY A 419 1.45 17.23 -2.28
C GLY A 419 0.18 16.40 -2.18
N SER A 420 -0.81 16.92 -1.46
CA SER A 420 -2.12 16.28 -1.33
C SER A 420 -2.85 16.16 -2.66
N TYR A 421 -2.80 17.20 -3.52
CA TYR A 421 -3.36 17.15 -4.86
C TYR A 421 -2.73 16.04 -5.70
N CYS A 422 -1.40 15.96 -5.75
CA CYS A 422 -0.70 14.93 -6.50
C CYS A 422 -1.03 13.53 -5.96
N TYR A 423 -1.05 13.36 -4.65
CA TYR A 423 -1.40 12.08 -4.04
C TYR A 423 -2.82 11.62 -4.35
N GLN A 424 -3.79 12.55 -4.41
CA GLN A 424 -5.20 12.26 -4.73
C GLN A 424 -5.48 12.22 -6.24
N TYR A 425 -4.50 12.62 -7.05
CA TYR A 425 -4.65 12.59 -8.51
C TYR A 425 -4.84 11.15 -8.98
N SER A 426 -5.73 10.94 -9.95
CA SER A 426 -6.00 9.62 -10.51
C SER A 426 -6.27 9.71 -12.02
N LYS A 427 -5.90 8.67 -12.71
CA LYS A 427 -6.22 8.40 -14.12
C LYS A 427 -6.62 6.94 -14.24
N PRO A 428 -7.39 6.55 -15.27
CA PRO A 428 -7.62 5.16 -15.54
C PRO A 428 -6.31 4.35 -15.52
N GLY A 429 -6.28 3.22 -14.82
CA GLY A 429 -5.08 2.40 -14.65
C GLY A 429 -4.04 2.89 -13.63
N LYS A 430 -4.19 4.11 -13.08
CA LYS A 430 -3.32 4.69 -12.05
C LYS A 430 -4.14 5.48 -11.04
N GLY A 431 -4.35 4.91 -9.86
CA GLY A 431 -5.20 5.47 -8.81
C GLY A 431 -4.52 6.52 -7.95
N ALA A 432 -5.29 7.01 -6.95
CA ALA A 432 -4.75 7.86 -5.90
C ALA A 432 -3.67 7.11 -5.10
N GLY A 433 -2.60 7.83 -4.74
CA GLY A 433 -1.43 7.25 -4.08
C GLY A 433 -0.35 6.72 -5.04
N GLU A 434 -0.65 6.59 -6.33
CA GLU A 434 0.33 6.21 -7.35
C GLU A 434 1.00 7.42 -8.04
N TRP A 435 0.49 8.62 -7.76
CA TRP A 435 1.02 9.89 -8.26
C TRP A 435 1.64 10.68 -7.11
N TYR A 436 2.65 11.44 -7.42
CA TYR A 436 3.39 12.19 -6.42
C TYR A 436 3.87 13.54 -6.95
N LEU A 437 4.18 14.44 -6.04
CA LEU A 437 4.81 15.72 -6.34
C LEU A 437 6.31 15.47 -6.54
N PRO A 438 6.88 15.79 -7.70
CA PRO A 438 8.29 15.51 -7.96
C PRO A 438 9.21 16.23 -6.96
N ALA A 439 10.26 15.56 -6.55
CA ALA A 439 11.38 16.19 -5.84
C ALA A 439 12.17 17.10 -6.77
N VAL A 440 13.04 17.96 -6.23
CA VAL A 440 13.76 18.97 -7.03
C VAL A 440 14.66 18.33 -8.07
N GLY A 441 15.35 17.24 -7.73
CA GLY A 441 16.15 16.50 -8.71
C GLY A 441 15.31 15.90 -9.84
N GLU A 442 14.10 15.44 -9.56
CA GLU A 442 13.17 14.93 -10.56
C GLU A 442 12.62 16.05 -11.46
N LEU A 443 12.33 17.24 -10.89
CA LEU A 443 11.93 18.42 -11.67
C LEU A 443 13.05 18.87 -12.62
N ALA A 444 14.30 18.80 -12.18
CA ALA A 444 15.44 19.14 -13.02
C ALA A 444 15.59 18.16 -14.19
N LEU A 445 15.32 16.87 -14.00
CA LEU A 445 15.27 15.88 -15.09
C LEU A 445 14.14 16.13 -16.08
N LEU A 446 13.00 16.62 -15.62
CA LEU A 446 11.88 16.96 -16.51
C LEU A 446 12.17 18.21 -17.36
N TRP A 447 13.13 19.03 -16.94
CA TRP A 447 13.56 20.21 -17.69
C TRP A 447 14.55 19.87 -18.81
N GLU A 448 15.38 18.84 -18.63
CA GLU A 448 16.28 18.31 -19.67
C GLU A 448 15.53 17.65 -20.82
#